data_d16d8fda8f9238092c3199fb8d30ca2b
#
_entry.id   d16d8fda8f9238092c3199fb8d30ca2b
#
_cell.length_a   1.000
_cell.length_b   1.000
_cell.length_c   1.000
_cell.angle_alpha   90.00
_cell.angle_beta   90.00
_cell.angle_gamma   90.00
#
_symmetry.space_group_name_H-M   'P 1'
#
loop_
_entity.id
_entity.type
_entity.pdbx_description
1 polymer ?
#
loop_
_entity_poly.entity_id
_entity_poly.type
_entity_poly.pdbx_seq_one_letter_code
_entity_poly.pdbx_strand_id
1 'polypeptide(L)'
;MAARFIKTIAVLGDGGPSSSFAFSTKLCEALGAFGPVLHLSEERFRRIYGRSFDSSCGIAARLGELEGAYRFIVLEADGEQSDFARHCVRQADRVLIAGRAWSPPDLTAAEKMLFRENAGKNPPVELVLLHEVSGRIFSGTAKWLANREVFRHHHVRVQVNGDMSRLARVLAGGAIGLALGGGGARGFAHIGVIRAIEEAGIPIDMICGVSMGSIIAGQYAMGCDWQTMIRMNLKMMAESGVRLDFTLPIVSLSSGRKFRRALKAFFGDTEIEDLWLNFFCTSCDLSTSELVMHRRGALWSSVSASNAIPGILPPVLSGGHVLVDGGVLNNQPGDLLKERCGGPVIVSSVSPRKEVTMDEAYTEMPSPWRVLRSRLNPFERTIQVPGIPATMIRAMMVASNRKSREVEMDADFYLRPPIDRFRLDDMARVEEIAEVGYQYTKSEIRRWKEEGRLPGVCGKAD
;
A
#
# COMPACT_ATOMS: atom_id res chain seq x y z
N MET A 1 -16.96 2.44 -8.44
CA MET A 1 -17.10 3.86 -8.88
C MET A 1 -16.11 4.06 -10.02
N ALA A 2 -16.58 4.40 -11.23
CA ALA A 2 -15.67 4.70 -12.35
C ALA A 2 -14.72 5.83 -11.94
N ALA A 3 -13.42 5.65 -12.16
CA ALA A 3 -12.41 6.66 -11.88
C ALA A 3 -12.78 7.93 -12.70
N ARG A 4 -13.31 8.95 -12.03
CA ARG A 4 -13.47 10.26 -12.65
C ARG A 4 -12.08 10.78 -12.99
N PHE A 5 -11.84 11.06 -14.25
CA PHE A 5 -10.59 11.67 -14.69
C PHE A 5 -10.44 13.03 -14.00
N ILE A 6 -9.41 13.15 -13.16
CA ILE A 6 -9.05 14.41 -12.53
C ILE A 6 -8.55 15.35 -13.62
N LYS A 7 -9.14 16.51 -13.71
CA LYS A 7 -8.79 17.55 -14.69
C LYS A 7 -8.44 18.86 -14.00
N THR A 8 -9.27 19.30 -13.07
CA THR A 8 -9.08 20.53 -12.33
C THR A 8 -8.66 20.24 -10.89
N ILE A 9 -7.50 20.76 -10.48
CA ILE A 9 -6.88 20.55 -9.16
C ILE A 9 -6.77 21.90 -8.48
N ALA A 10 -7.43 22.07 -7.33
CA ALA A 10 -7.22 23.25 -6.48
C ALA A 10 -6.11 22.96 -5.47
N VAL A 11 -5.16 23.87 -5.33
CA VAL A 11 -4.09 23.82 -4.34
C VAL A 11 -4.33 24.91 -3.32
N LEU A 12 -4.51 24.53 -2.06
CA LEU A 12 -4.60 25.43 -0.91
C LEU A 12 -3.27 25.39 -0.14
N GLY A 13 -2.58 26.52 -0.05
CA GLY A 13 -1.31 26.63 0.66
C GLY A 13 -1.50 26.86 2.17
N ASP A 14 -0.39 26.74 2.92
CA ASP A 14 -0.32 26.96 4.37
C ASP A 14 -0.24 28.45 4.79
N GLY A 15 -0.61 29.37 3.89
CA GLY A 15 -0.63 30.82 4.14
C GLY A 15 0.68 31.55 3.84
N GLY A 16 1.68 30.90 3.29
CA GLY A 16 2.91 31.54 2.81
C GLY A 16 2.98 31.61 1.28
N PRO A 17 2.96 32.81 0.66
CA PRO A 17 2.90 32.95 -0.80
C PRO A 17 4.07 32.31 -1.55
N SER A 18 5.24 32.17 -0.92
CA SER A 18 6.43 31.60 -1.57
C SER A 18 6.45 30.07 -1.61
N SER A 19 5.80 29.40 -0.66
CA SER A 19 5.84 27.94 -0.55
C SER A 19 4.78 27.27 -1.42
N SER A 20 3.58 27.79 -1.48
CA SER A 20 2.51 27.30 -2.34
C SER A 20 2.85 27.44 -3.82
N PHE A 21 3.40 28.58 -4.21
CA PHE A 21 3.83 28.83 -5.61
C PHE A 21 4.93 27.86 -6.05
N ALA A 22 5.96 27.64 -5.22
CA ALA A 22 7.03 26.70 -5.55
C ALA A 22 6.52 25.24 -5.65
N PHE A 23 5.58 24.85 -4.80
CA PHE A 23 4.95 23.53 -4.85
C PHE A 23 4.09 23.39 -6.11
N SER A 24 3.19 24.34 -6.37
CA SER A 24 2.29 24.32 -7.54
C SER A 24 3.07 24.29 -8.86
N THR A 25 4.18 25.03 -8.93
CA THR A 25 5.05 25.03 -10.12
C THR A 25 5.68 23.65 -10.34
N LYS A 26 6.29 23.05 -9.32
CA LYS A 26 6.86 21.71 -9.41
C LYS A 26 5.82 20.64 -9.72
N LEU A 27 4.61 20.77 -9.15
CA LEU A 27 3.50 19.88 -9.46
C LEU A 27 3.10 19.98 -10.93
N CYS A 28 3.00 21.20 -11.48
CA CYS A 28 2.71 21.42 -12.89
C CYS A 28 3.78 20.82 -13.80
N GLU A 29 5.05 20.99 -13.45
CA GLU A 29 6.16 20.38 -14.19
C GLU A 29 6.04 18.84 -14.21
N ALA A 30 5.75 18.22 -13.05
CA ALA A 30 5.57 16.78 -12.95
C ALA A 30 4.33 16.27 -13.68
N LEU A 31 3.21 17.00 -13.63
CA LEU A 31 1.98 16.69 -14.38
C LEU A 31 2.17 16.84 -15.88
N GLY A 32 3.11 17.67 -16.31
CA GLY A 32 3.47 17.87 -17.72
C GLY A 32 3.88 16.58 -18.45
N ALA A 33 4.35 15.57 -17.72
CA ALA A 33 4.62 14.24 -18.28
C ALA A 33 3.36 13.51 -18.77
N PHE A 34 2.17 13.93 -18.33
CA PHE A 34 0.88 13.30 -18.65
C PHE A 34 0.02 14.13 -19.62
N GLY A 35 0.50 15.29 -20.05
CA GLY A 35 -0.17 16.15 -21.00
C GLY A 35 -0.06 17.64 -20.69
N PRO A 36 -0.65 18.51 -21.49
CA PRO A 36 -0.59 19.96 -21.31
C PRO A 36 -1.19 20.39 -19.95
N VAL A 37 -0.49 21.24 -19.22
CA VAL A 37 -0.87 21.73 -17.88
C VAL A 37 -1.01 23.27 -17.93
N LEU A 38 -2.07 23.77 -17.35
CA LEU A 38 -2.28 25.20 -17.11
C LEU A 38 -2.18 25.48 -15.61
N HIS A 39 -1.28 26.38 -15.22
CA HIS A 39 -1.18 26.89 -13.87
C HIS A 39 -1.82 28.27 -13.76
N LEU A 40 -2.83 28.42 -12.92
CA LEU A 40 -3.56 29.66 -12.68
C LEU A 40 -3.55 30.02 -11.21
N SER A 41 -2.77 31.05 -10.85
CA SER A 41 -2.92 31.77 -9.58
C SER A 41 -3.96 32.89 -9.71
N GLU A 42 -4.44 33.40 -8.59
CA GLU A 42 -5.37 34.55 -8.59
C GLU A 42 -4.83 35.74 -9.37
N GLU A 43 -3.55 36.06 -9.22
CA GLU A 43 -2.90 37.14 -9.93
C GLU A 43 -2.89 36.90 -11.45
N ARG A 44 -2.52 35.69 -11.89
CA ARG A 44 -2.55 35.32 -13.31
C ARG A 44 -3.94 35.37 -13.90
N PHE A 45 -4.91 34.86 -13.14
CA PHE A 45 -6.31 34.88 -13.58
C PHE A 45 -6.82 36.33 -13.75
N ARG A 46 -6.58 37.20 -12.77
CA ARG A 46 -6.94 38.63 -12.86
C ARG A 46 -6.28 39.35 -14.02
N ARG A 47 -5.01 39.03 -14.30
CA ARG A 47 -4.27 39.62 -15.43
C ARG A 47 -4.84 39.23 -16.80
N ILE A 48 -5.29 37.99 -16.95
CA ILE A 48 -5.83 37.46 -18.21
C ILE A 48 -7.26 37.94 -18.45
N TYR A 49 -8.11 37.92 -17.41
CA TYR A 49 -9.55 38.10 -17.55
C TYR A 49 -10.09 39.43 -16.99
N GLY A 50 -9.25 40.27 -16.39
CA GLY A 50 -9.63 41.59 -15.88
C GLY A 50 -10.58 41.52 -14.70
N ARG A 51 -11.31 42.63 -14.44
CA ARG A 51 -12.28 42.75 -13.34
C ARG A 51 -13.63 42.04 -13.54
N SER A 52 -13.85 41.38 -14.69
CA SER A 52 -15.05 40.52 -14.91
C SER A 52 -15.08 39.28 -14.02
N PHE A 53 -14.25 39.29 -13.02
CA PHE A 53 -13.98 38.27 -12.00
C PHE A 53 -15.08 38.19 -10.91
N ASP A 54 -15.92 39.22 -10.75
CA ASP A 54 -16.77 39.32 -9.54
C ASP A 54 -18.05 38.45 -9.61
N SER A 55 -18.22 37.62 -10.65
CA SER A 55 -19.35 36.68 -10.74
C SER A 55 -18.88 35.23 -10.80
N SER A 56 -19.46 34.40 -9.96
CA SER A 56 -19.23 32.94 -9.94
C SER A 56 -19.49 32.28 -11.31
N CYS A 57 -20.38 32.82 -12.10
CA CYS A 57 -20.72 32.33 -13.44
C CYS A 57 -19.58 32.59 -14.46
N GLY A 58 -18.82 33.66 -14.30
CA GLY A 58 -17.73 34.02 -15.20
C GLY A 58 -16.51 33.06 -15.09
N ILE A 59 -16.16 32.67 -13.88
CA ILE A 59 -15.01 31.75 -13.62
C ILE A 59 -15.31 30.36 -14.17
N ALA A 60 -16.49 29.82 -13.87
CA ALA A 60 -16.91 28.51 -14.35
C ALA A 60 -16.94 28.39 -15.88
N ALA A 61 -17.49 29.39 -16.55
CA ALA A 61 -17.56 29.43 -18.03
C ALA A 61 -16.15 29.46 -18.66
N ARG A 62 -15.23 30.25 -18.08
CA ARG A 62 -13.85 30.35 -18.58
C ARG A 62 -13.04 29.10 -18.33
N LEU A 63 -13.21 28.46 -17.16
CA LEU A 63 -12.56 27.16 -16.89
C LEU A 63 -13.05 26.08 -17.86
N GLY A 64 -14.36 26.06 -18.18
CA GLY A 64 -14.91 25.15 -19.18
C GLY A 64 -14.30 25.31 -20.58
N GLU A 65 -14.02 26.55 -21.02
CA GLU A 65 -13.31 26.81 -22.28
C GLU A 65 -11.87 26.27 -22.25
N LEU A 66 -11.17 26.41 -21.12
CA LEU A 66 -9.78 25.94 -20.92
C LEU A 66 -9.68 24.44 -20.81
N GLU A 67 -10.71 23.79 -20.30
CA GLU A 67 -10.76 22.33 -20.16
C GLU A 67 -10.62 21.57 -21.49
N GLY A 68 -10.99 22.18 -22.62
CA GLY A 68 -10.78 21.60 -23.94
C GLY A 68 -9.31 21.57 -24.37
N ALA A 69 -8.51 22.55 -23.93
CA ALA A 69 -7.14 22.76 -24.37
C ALA A 69 -6.07 22.12 -23.49
N TYR A 70 -6.37 21.88 -22.21
CA TYR A 70 -5.43 21.38 -21.24
C TYR A 70 -5.85 20.05 -20.67
N ARG A 71 -4.87 19.16 -20.38
CA ARG A 71 -5.12 17.89 -19.69
C ARG A 71 -5.32 18.11 -18.19
N PHE A 72 -4.59 19.08 -17.61
CA PHE A 72 -4.73 19.49 -16.22
C PHE A 72 -4.79 21.00 -16.08
N ILE A 73 -5.62 21.45 -15.16
CA ILE A 73 -5.70 22.85 -14.73
C ILE A 73 -5.41 22.88 -13.23
N VAL A 74 -4.31 23.52 -12.84
CA VAL A 74 -3.92 23.68 -11.43
C VAL A 74 -4.28 25.10 -11.01
N LEU A 75 -5.25 25.20 -10.11
CA LEU A 75 -5.75 26.45 -9.53
C LEU A 75 -5.05 26.66 -8.20
N GLU A 76 -4.19 27.64 -8.11
CA GLU A 76 -3.48 27.98 -6.88
C GLU A 76 -4.25 29.07 -6.12
N ALA A 77 -4.74 28.72 -4.94
CA ALA A 77 -5.40 29.64 -4.02
C ALA A 77 -4.49 29.84 -2.81
N ASP A 78 -4.26 31.10 -2.46
CA ASP A 78 -3.54 31.44 -1.24
C ASP A 78 -4.33 30.95 -0.01
N GLY A 79 -3.63 30.68 1.11
CA GLY A 79 -4.24 30.16 2.33
C GLY A 79 -5.25 31.11 3.00
N GLU A 80 -5.57 32.22 2.37
CA GLU A 80 -6.54 33.21 2.82
C GLU A 80 -7.95 32.87 2.35
N GLN A 81 -8.93 33.34 3.09
CA GLN A 81 -10.34 33.19 2.76
C GLN A 81 -10.73 34.23 1.68
N SER A 82 -10.41 33.92 0.41
CA SER A 82 -10.78 34.75 -0.73
C SER A 82 -11.96 34.15 -1.50
N ASP A 83 -12.69 34.99 -2.26
CA ASP A 83 -13.75 34.50 -3.16
C ASP A 83 -13.15 33.62 -4.26
N PHE A 84 -11.91 33.89 -4.68
CA PHE A 84 -11.19 33.07 -5.62
C PHE A 84 -10.94 31.66 -5.05
N ALA A 85 -10.47 31.54 -3.82
CA ALA A 85 -10.27 30.26 -3.16
C ALA A 85 -11.57 29.43 -3.12
N ARG A 86 -12.71 30.08 -2.78
CA ARG A 86 -14.03 29.41 -2.81
C ARG A 86 -14.39 28.85 -4.20
N HIS A 87 -14.14 29.67 -5.23
CA HIS A 87 -14.43 29.25 -6.60
C HIS A 87 -13.51 28.13 -7.07
N CYS A 88 -12.22 28.19 -6.76
CA CYS A 88 -11.27 27.14 -7.06
C CYS A 88 -11.70 25.79 -6.46
N VAL A 89 -12.09 25.79 -5.18
CA VAL A 89 -12.57 24.58 -4.49
C VAL A 89 -13.83 24.00 -5.15
N ARG A 90 -14.81 24.88 -5.49
CA ARG A 90 -16.08 24.43 -6.09
C ARG A 90 -15.95 23.86 -7.51
N GLN A 91 -14.94 24.29 -8.25
CA GLN A 91 -14.69 23.85 -9.64
C GLN A 91 -13.68 22.71 -9.76
N ALA A 92 -13.00 22.39 -8.65
CA ALA A 92 -11.97 21.35 -8.67
C ALA A 92 -12.58 19.94 -8.63
N ASP A 93 -11.96 19.02 -9.37
CA ASP A 93 -12.18 17.57 -9.20
C ASP A 93 -11.45 17.04 -7.98
N ARG A 94 -10.38 17.73 -7.56
CA ARG A 94 -9.53 17.39 -6.43
C ARG A 94 -9.02 18.65 -5.73
N VAL A 95 -9.00 18.62 -4.40
CA VAL A 95 -8.40 19.69 -3.60
C VAL A 95 -7.14 19.13 -2.92
N LEU A 96 -6.02 19.80 -3.08
CA LEU A 96 -4.78 19.53 -2.38
C LEU A 96 -4.56 20.60 -1.31
N ILE A 97 -4.40 20.17 -0.07
CA ILE A 97 -3.94 21.01 1.03
C ILE A 97 -2.44 20.79 1.15
N ALA A 98 -1.65 21.80 0.81
CA ALA A 98 -0.18 21.72 0.88
C ALA A 98 0.31 22.42 2.15
N GLY A 99 0.85 21.65 3.08
CA GLY A 99 1.39 22.15 4.35
C GLY A 99 2.83 21.71 4.57
N ARG A 100 3.64 22.57 5.22
CA ARG A 100 5.01 22.20 5.63
C ARG A 100 4.93 21.31 6.87
N ALA A 101 5.50 20.13 6.79
CA ALA A 101 5.36 19.08 7.82
C ALA A 101 5.80 19.55 9.23
N TRP A 102 6.72 20.52 9.32
CA TRP A 102 7.22 21.09 10.58
C TRP A 102 6.42 22.30 11.11
N SER A 103 5.44 22.79 10.33
CA SER A 103 4.55 23.85 10.79
C SER A 103 3.49 23.32 11.77
N PRO A 104 2.89 24.19 12.60
CA PRO A 104 1.76 23.78 13.42
C PRO A 104 0.64 23.17 12.57
N PRO A 105 -0.01 22.08 13.03
CA PRO A 105 -1.05 21.40 12.28
C PRO A 105 -2.42 22.08 12.36
N ASP A 106 -2.47 23.39 12.70
CA ASP A 106 -3.70 24.12 12.79
C ASP A 106 -4.33 24.36 11.42
N LEU A 107 -5.67 24.42 11.39
CA LEU A 107 -6.39 24.71 10.15
C LEU A 107 -6.19 26.17 9.73
N THR A 108 -5.81 26.41 8.49
CA THR A 108 -5.78 27.74 7.89
C THR A 108 -7.20 28.32 7.74
N ALA A 109 -7.32 29.59 7.39
CA ALA A 109 -8.62 30.23 7.15
C ALA A 109 -9.36 29.60 5.96
N ALA A 110 -8.61 29.27 4.89
CA ALA A 110 -9.15 28.60 3.72
C ALA A 110 -9.62 27.17 4.03
N GLU A 111 -8.89 26.41 4.87
CA GLU A 111 -9.30 25.07 5.30
C GLU A 111 -10.55 25.11 6.20
N LYS A 112 -10.63 26.08 7.12
CA LYS A 112 -11.84 26.29 7.95
C LYS A 112 -13.08 26.54 7.09
N MET A 113 -12.92 27.34 6.02
CA MET A 113 -13.98 27.56 5.03
C MET A 113 -14.33 26.26 4.30
N LEU A 114 -13.33 25.53 3.79
CA LEU A 114 -13.52 24.27 3.06
C LEU A 114 -14.34 23.25 3.87
N PHE A 115 -13.98 23.03 5.13
CA PHE A 115 -14.61 22.00 5.95
C PHE A 115 -15.95 22.45 6.59
N ARG A 116 -16.19 23.77 6.74
CA ARG A 116 -17.44 24.29 7.33
C ARG A 116 -18.55 24.49 6.30
N GLU A 117 -18.26 25.08 5.14
CA GLU A 117 -19.29 25.52 4.18
C GLU A 117 -19.85 24.38 3.33
N ASN A 118 -19.16 23.23 3.23
CA ASN A 118 -19.49 22.22 2.23
C ASN A 118 -19.50 20.78 2.79
N ALA A 119 -19.83 20.58 4.05
CA ALA A 119 -19.91 19.24 4.63
C ALA A 119 -20.72 18.27 3.73
N GLY A 120 -20.03 17.31 3.10
CA GLY A 120 -20.62 16.29 2.23
C GLY A 120 -20.79 16.64 0.75
N LYS A 121 -20.37 17.84 0.28
CA LYS A 121 -20.41 18.27 -1.14
C LYS A 121 -19.04 18.63 -1.72
N ASN A 122 -17.99 18.56 -0.94
CA ASN A 122 -16.65 18.87 -1.41
C ASN A 122 -16.11 17.80 -2.36
N PRO A 123 -15.31 18.19 -3.36
CA PRO A 123 -14.47 17.24 -4.07
C PRO A 123 -13.54 16.53 -3.07
N PRO A 124 -13.03 15.33 -3.37
CA PRO A 124 -12.11 14.65 -2.50
C PRO A 124 -10.89 15.52 -2.17
N VAL A 125 -10.60 15.65 -0.88
CA VAL A 125 -9.49 16.45 -0.35
C VAL A 125 -8.30 15.54 -0.07
N GLU A 126 -7.10 15.95 -0.48
CA GLU A 126 -5.85 15.26 -0.17
C GLU A 126 -4.89 16.21 0.55
N LEU A 127 -4.25 15.72 1.61
CA LEU A 127 -3.24 16.47 2.36
C LEU A 127 -1.85 16.15 1.79
N VAL A 128 -1.07 17.16 1.48
CA VAL A 128 0.32 17.03 1.02
C VAL A 128 1.24 17.66 2.07
N LEU A 129 1.99 16.83 2.78
CA LEU A 129 2.98 17.27 3.75
C LEU A 129 4.34 17.41 3.05
N LEU A 130 4.83 18.64 3.01
CA LEU A 130 6.10 19.01 2.36
C LEU A 130 7.25 18.92 3.36
N HIS A 131 8.31 18.19 2.97
CA HIS A 131 9.51 17.99 3.78
C HIS A 131 10.72 18.62 3.10
N GLU A 132 11.48 19.43 3.82
CA GLU A 132 12.73 20.03 3.32
C GLU A 132 13.94 19.10 3.49
N VAL A 133 13.90 18.23 4.50
CA VAL A 133 15.00 17.34 4.86
C VAL A 133 14.68 15.90 4.49
N SER A 134 15.57 15.24 3.77
CA SER A 134 15.53 13.81 3.50
C SER A 134 16.27 13.03 4.60
N GLY A 135 15.72 11.92 5.09
CA GLY A 135 16.48 10.95 5.88
C GLY A 135 15.84 10.40 7.14
N ARG A 136 14.89 11.08 7.74
CA ARG A 136 14.09 10.52 8.86
C ARG A 136 12.61 10.49 8.50
N ILE A 137 11.95 9.39 8.84
CA ILE A 137 10.50 9.33 8.79
C ILE A 137 9.96 10.44 9.71
N PHE A 138 9.07 11.24 9.16
CA PHE A 138 8.38 12.27 9.94
C PHE A 138 7.48 11.59 10.97
N SER A 139 7.32 12.22 12.12
CA SER A 139 6.35 11.78 13.13
C SER A 139 5.38 12.91 13.44
N GLY A 140 4.09 12.60 13.50
CA GLY A 140 3.06 13.55 13.87
C GLY A 140 2.02 13.82 12.79
N THR A 141 1.99 13.05 11.72
CA THR A 141 0.93 13.09 10.70
C THR A 141 -0.46 12.93 11.30
N ALA A 142 -0.60 12.11 12.36
CA ALA A 142 -1.86 11.95 13.08
C ALA A 142 -2.45 13.28 13.55
N LYS A 143 -1.61 14.25 14.00
CA LYS A 143 -2.05 15.58 14.41
C LYS A 143 -2.60 16.40 13.24
N TRP A 144 -1.98 16.28 12.08
CA TRP A 144 -2.47 16.90 10.84
C TRP A 144 -3.81 16.32 10.40
N LEU A 145 -4.00 15.03 10.57
CA LEU A 145 -5.21 14.31 10.18
C LEU A 145 -6.36 14.43 11.20
N ALA A 146 -6.08 14.82 12.43
CA ALA A 146 -7.08 14.86 13.51
C ALA A 146 -8.25 15.82 13.21
N ASN A 147 -7.97 16.95 12.57
CA ASN A 147 -8.96 17.99 12.25
C ASN A 147 -9.26 18.11 10.75
N ARG A 148 -8.82 17.14 9.93
CA ARG A 148 -8.97 17.16 8.48
C ARG A 148 -9.58 15.85 8.01
N GLU A 149 -10.78 15.92 7.48
CA GLU A 149 -11.39 14.79 6.79
C GLU A 149 -10.83 14.73 5.36
N VAL A 150 -9.76 13.94 5.17
CA VAL A 150 -9.09 13.80 3.88
C VAL A 150 -9.27 12.40 3.30
N PHE A 151 -9.42 12.34 2.00
CA PHE A 151 -9.48 11.09 1.23
C PHE A 151 -8.15 10.33 1.31
N ARG A 152 -7.01 11.08 1.23
CA ARG A 152 -5.65 10.56 1.23
C ARG A 152 -4.68 11.63 1.74
N HIS A 153 -3.49 11.21 2.17
CA HIS A 153 -2.38 12.11 2.45
C HIS A 153 -1.11 11.65 1.74
N HIS A 154 -0.17 12.57 1.56
CA HIS A 154 1.09 12.35 0.86
C HIS A 154 2.22 13.01 1.63
N HIS A 155 3.37 12.34 1.69
CA HIS A 155 4.64 12.91 2.11
C HIS A 155 5.49 13.19 0.87
N VAL A 156 5.88 14.46 0.68
CA VAL A 156 6.65 14.90 -0.46
C VAL A 156 7.93 15.60 0.01
N ARG A 157 9.07 14.98 -0.23
CA ARG A 157 10.38 15.61 -0.03
C ARG A 157 10.66 16.52 -1.20
N VAL A 158 10.70 17.83 -0.96
CA VAL A 158 10.76 18.86 -2.02
C VAL A 158 12.02 18.73 -2.90
N GLN A 159 13.09 18.17 -2.35
CA GLN A 159 14.37 17.95 -3.04
C GLN A 159 14.45 16.60 -3.79
N VAL A 160 13.42 15.74 -3.65
CA VAL A 160 13.38 14.41 -4.28
C VAL A 160 12.36 14.41 -5.41
N ASN A 161 12.83 14.53 -6.65
CA ASN A 161 11.95 14.58 -7.83
C ASN A 161 11.01 13.37 -7.93
N GLY A 162 11.45 12.20 -7.45
CA GLY A 162 10.62 10.99 -7.42
C GLY A 162 9.33 11.12 -6.61
N ASP A 163 9.33 11.89 -5.50
CA ASP A 163 8.15 12.08 -4.67
C ASP A 163 7.10 12.98 -5.36
N MET A 164 7.55 14.03 -6.06
CA MET A 164 6.65 14.88 -6.85
C MET A 164 6.08 14.11 -8.05
N SER A 165 6.92 13.32 -8.73
CA SER A 165 6.48 12.46 -9.83
C SER A 165 5.47 11.40 -9.36
N ARG A 166 5.64 10.86 -8.14
CA ARG A 166 4.66 9.96 -7.50
C ARG A 166 3.32 10.66 -7.30
N LEU A 167 3.31 11.88 -6.73
CA LEU A 167 2.08 12.65 -6.56
C LEU A 167 1.40 12.91 -7.90
N ALA A 168 2.16 13.30 -8.92
CA ALA A 168 1.63 13.53 -10.27
C ALA A 168 1.02 12.25 -10.87
N ARG A 169 1.67 11.07 -10.73
CA ARG A 169 1.10 9.79 -11.16
C ARG A 169 -0.22 9.47 -10.45
N VAL A 170 -0.29 9.71 -9.13
CA VAL A 170 -1.52 9.49 -8.36
C VAL A 170 -2.66 10.37 -8.88
N LEU A 171 -2.38 11.65 -9.11
CA LEU A 171 -3.39 12.61 -9.62
C LEU A 171 -3.78 12.33 -11.07
N ALA A 172 -2.83 11.85 -11.87
CA ALA A 172 -3.10 11.47 -13.27
C ALA A 172 -3.83 10.12 -13.42
N GLY A 173 -4.01 9.36 -12.31
CA GLY A 173 -4.62 8.03 -12.36
C GLY A 173 -3.69 6.95 -12.92
N GLY A 174 -2.38 7.23 -12.94
CA GLY A 174 -1.33 6.32 -13.41
C GLY A 174 -0.41 5.79 -12.31
N ALA A 175 -0.83 5.89 -11.04
CA ALA A 175 -0.06 5.36 -9.91
C ALA A 175 0.07 3.83 -9.99
N ILE A 176 1.26 3.30 -9.65
CA ILE A 176 1.52 1.85 -9.67
C ILE A 176 1.45 1.30 -8.25
N GLY A 177 0.56 0.33 -8.05
CA GLY A 177 0.38 -0.38 -6.80
C GLY A 177 1.12 -1.71 -6.77
N LEU A 178 1.70 -2.07 -5.60
CA LEU A 178 2.29 -3.38 -5.36
C LEU A 178 1.61 -4.07 -4.17
N ALA A 179 0.95 -5.20 -4.41
CA ALA A 179 0.32 -6.02 -3.38
C ALA A 179 1.15 -7.28 -3.09
N LEU A 180 1.55 -7.46 -1.82
CA LEU A 180 2.39 -8.56 -1.37
C LEU A 180 1.57 -9.59 -0.57
N GLY A 181 1.48 -10.81 -1.09
CA GLY A 181 0.75 -11.90 -0.47
C GLY A 181 1.42 -12.49 0.77
N GLY A 182 0.64 -13.18 1.60
CA GLY A 182 1.14 -13.93 2.75
C GLY A 182 1.71 -15.29 2.36
N GLY A 183 2.69 -15.78 3.14
CA GLY A 183 3.30 -17.08 2.88
C GLY A 183 4.45 -17.48 3.80
N GLY A 184 4.52 -16.99 5.03
CA GLY A 184 5.62 -17.28 5.96
C GLY A 184 6.97 -16.94 5.33
N ALA A 185 7.99 -17.79 5.51
CA ALA A 185 9.34 -17.58 4.98
C ALA A 185 9.35 -17.35 3.45
N ARG A 186 8.43 -17.94 2.71
CA ARG A 186 8.31 -17.71 1.25
C ARG A 186 8.14 -16.25 0.88
N GLY A 187 7.56 -15.45 1.80
CA GLY A 187 7.40 -14.02 1.65
C GLY A 187 8.71 -13.23 1.49
N PHE A 188 9.86 -13.80 1.85
CA PHE A 188 11.15 -13.17 1.55
C PHE A 188 11.42 -13.02 0.04
N ALA A 189 10.73 -13.79 -0.81
CA ALA A 189 10.78 -13.59 -2.25
C ALA A 189 10.32 -12.19 -2.67
N HIS A 190 9.44 -11.55 -1.90
CA HIS A 190 8.98 -10.18 -2.16
C HIS A 190 10.13 -9.15 -2.12
N ILE A 191 11.20 -9.39 -1.34
CA ILE A 191 12.39 -8.52 -1.35
C ILE A 191 13.04 -8.53 -2.73
N GLY A 192 13.18 -9.72 -3.32
CA GLY A 192 13.71 -9.86 -4.67
C GLY A 192 12.78 -9.30 -5.75
N VAL A 193 11.46 -9.42 -5.56
CA VAL A 193 10.44 -8.82 -6.44
C VAL A 193 10.60 -7.30 -6.45
N ILE A 194 10.67 -6.67 -5.28
CA ILE A 194 10.86 -5.22 -5.15
C ILE A 194 12.18 -4.78 -5.82
N ARG A 195 13.28 -5.48 -5.53
CA ARG A 195 14.58 -5.22 -6.16
C ARG A 195 14.50 -5.23 -7.69
N ALA A 196 13.87 -6.23 -8.29
CA ALA A 196 13.76 -6.33 -9.75
C ALA A 196 12.89 -5.23 -10.36
N ILE A 197 11.81 -4.84 -9.67
CA ILE A 197 10.93 -3.74 -10.07
C ILE A 197 11.69 -2.41 -10.05
N GLU A 198 12.44 -2.13 -8.96
CA GLU A 198 13.26 -0.91 -8.83
C GLU A 198 14.38 -0.84 -9.88
N GLU A 199 15.14 -1.94 -10.07
CA GLU A 199 16.21 -2.00 -11.07
C GLU A 199 15.69 -1.84 -12.51
N ALA A 200 14.43 -2.17 -12.75
CA ALA A 200 13.76 -1.94 -14.04
C ALA A 200 13.24 -0.50 -14.22
N GLY A 201 13.38 0.36 -13.19
CA GLY A 201 12.85 1.72 -13.20
C GLY A 201 11.33 1.83 -13.11
N ILE A 202 10.63 0.75 -12.71
CA ILE A 202 9.18 0.75 -12.51
C ILE A 202 8.91 1.36 -11.12
N PRO A 203 8.18 2.48 -11.01
CA PRO A 203 7.90 3.09 -9.73
C PRO A 203 6.87 2.27 -8.94
N ILE A 204 7.01 2.26 -7.61
CA ILE A 204 6.02 1.73 -6.68
C ILE A 204 5.45 2.92 -5.92
N ASP A 205 4.20 3.30 -6.20
CA ASP A 205 3.57 4.50 -5.67
C ASP A 205 2.70 4.24 -4.45
N MET A 206 2.21 3.01 -4.33
CA MET A 206 1.43 2.51 -3.20
C MET A 206 1.74 1.04 -2.97
N ILE A 207 1.81 0.63 -1.71
CA ILE A 207 2.13 -0.75 -1.36
C ILE A 207 1.19 -1.28 -0.29
N CYS A 208 0.84 -2.55 -0.38
CA CYS A 208 0.12 -3.22 0.68
C CYS A 208 0.63 -4.66 0.87
N GLY A 209 0.26 -5.25 2.00
CA GLY A 209 0.63 -6.64 2.24
C GLY A 209 -0.22 -7.31 3.31
N VAL A 210 -0.11 -8.62 3.35
CA VAL A 210 -0.75 -9.47 4.36
C VAL A 210 0.27 -10.47 4.91
N SER A 211 0.20 -10.79 6.20
CA SER A 211 1.13 -11.71 6.87
C SER A 211 2.59 -11.29 6.62
N MET A 212 3.48 -12.19 6.19
CA MET A 212 4.87 -11.83 5.84
C MET A 212 4.94 -10.70 4.80
N GLY A 213 4.02 -10.66 3.84
CA GLY A 213 3.95 -9.56 2.88
C GLY A 213 3.75 -8.20 3.54
N SER A 214 3.05 -8.12 4.69
CA SER A 214 2.88 -6.87 5.44
C SER A 214 4.18 -6.39 6.09
N ILE A 215 5.05 -7.32 6.51
CA ILE A 215 6.38 -7.00 7.06
C ILE A 215 7.24 -6.38 5.96
N ILE A 216 7.35 -7.05 4.81
CA ILE A 216 8.18 -6.56 3.69
C ILE A 216 7.63 -5.25 3.11
N ALA A 217 6.30 -5.13 2.95
CA ALA A 217 5.67 -3.91 2.48
C ALA A 217 5.89 -2.73 3.46
N GLY A 218 5.80 -2.97 4.77
CA GLY A 218 6.07 -1.98 5.80
C GLY A 218 7.53 -1.49 5.78
N GLN A 219 8.50 -2.42 5.63
CA GLN A 219 9.91 -2.09 5.49
C GLN A 219 10.17 -1.19 4.27
N TYR A 220 9.60 -1.55 3.13
CA TYR A 220 9.72 -0.77 1.91
C TYR A 220 9.08 0.62 2.05
N ALA A 221 7.90 0.70 2.64
CA ALA A 221 7.19 1.97 2.86
C ALA A 221 7.93 2.91 3.84
N MET A 222 8.78 2.38 4.73
CA MET A 222 9.72 3.14 5.54
C MET A 222 10.89 3.73 4.72
N GLY A 223 11.08 3.30 3.47
CA GLY A 223 12.20 3.70 2.61
C GLY A 223 13.43 2.79 2.75
N CYS A 224 13.26 1.56 3.24
CA CYS A 224 14.36 0.59 3.27
C CYS A 224 14.64 0.06 1.86
N ASP A 225 15.90 0.08 1.44
CA ASP A 225 16.36 -0.62 0.25
C ASP A 225 16.38 -2.14 0.46
N TRP A 226 16.46 -2.90 -0.63
CA TRP A 226 16.41 -4.35 -0.56
C TRP A 226 17.56 -4.97 0.27
N GLN A 227 18.76 -4.37 0.28
CA GLN A 227 19.88 -4.82 1.10
C GLN A 227 19.58 -4.64 2.59
N THR A 228 19.01 -3.50 2.95
CA THR A 228 18.59 -3.22 4.32
C THR A 228 17.48 -4.19 4.74
N MET A 229 16.48 -4.45 3.88
CA MET A 229 15.43 -5.42 4.17
C MET A 229 16.00 -6.82 4.44
N ILE A 230 16.96 -7.30 3.64
CA ILE A 230 17.64 -8.60 3.90
C ILE A 230 18.33 -8.57 5.26
N ARG A 231 19.18 -7.57 5.54
CA ARG A 231 19.91 -7.47 6.82
C ARG A 231 18.96 -7.44 8.02
N MET A 232 17.88 -6.66 7.90
CA MET A 232 16.90 -6.52 8.97
C MET A 232 16.17 -7.84 9.25
N ASN A 233 15.77 -8.56 8.20
CA ASN A 233 15.09 -9.86 8.36
C ASN A 233 16.04 -10.93 8.91
N LEU A 234 17.30 -11.00 8.46
CA LEU A 234 18.31 -11.89 9.03
C LEU A 234 18.54 -11.59 10.52
N LYS A 235 18.67 -10.31 10.89
CA LYS A 235 18.83 -9.89 12.29
C LYS A 235 17.60 -10.27 13.12
N MET A 236 16.40 -10.00 12.63
CA MET A 236 15.15 -10.38 13.31
C MET A 236 15.09 -11.89 13.56
N MET A 237 15.52 -12.71 12.59
CA MET A 237 15.55 -14.16 12.76
C MET A 237 16.61 -14.62 13.76
N ALA A 238 17.78 -13.99 13.77
CA ALA A 238 18.84 -14.31 14.71
C ALA A 238 18.48 -13.94 16.16
N GLU A 239 17.89 -12.76 16.36
CA GLU A 239 17.54 -12.22 17.69
C GLU A 239 16.25 -12.82 18.27
N SER A 240 15.24 -13.05 17.45
CA SER A 240 14.00 -13.68 17.91
C SER A 240 14.16 -15.16 18.20
N GLY A 241 15.27 -15.75 17.73
CA GLY A 241 15.45 -17.19 17.69
C GLY A 241 14.23 -17.81 17.00
N VAL A 242 14.39 -18.39 15.83
CA VAL A 242 13.34 -18.99 14.97
C VAL A 242 12.38 -19.95 15.70
N ARG A 243 12.64 -20.20 16.97
CA ARG A 243 11.80 -21.05 17.82
C ARG A 243 10.63 -20.25 18.35
N LEU A 244 9.44 -20.70 17.98
CA LEU A 244 8.20 -20.30 18.64
C LEU A 244 8.42 -20.32 20.16
N ASP A 245 8.08 -19.24 20.84
CA ASP A 245 8.05 -19.20 22.30
C ASP A 245 6.82 -19.99 22.78
N PHE A 246 6.96 -21.32 22.76
CA PHE A 246 5.89 -22.24 23.13
C PHE A 246 5.29 -21.91 24.49
N THR A 247 3.98 -22.02 24.57
CA THR A 247 3.20 -21.78 25.79
C THR A 247 2.20 -22.91 25.97
N LEU A 248 1.51 -22.91 27.11
CA LEU A 248 0.37 -23.81 27.30
C LEU A 248 -0.67 -23.55 26.20
N PRO A 249 -1.01 -24.53 25.35
CA PRO A 249 -1.77 -24.33 24.12
C PRO A 249 -3.28 -24.16 24.36
N ILE A 250 -3.66 -23.17 25.17
CA ILE A 250 -5.07 -22.82 25.42
C ILE A 250 -5.58 -21.87 24.35
N VAL A 251 -4.76 -20.84 23.97
CA VAL A 251 -5.13 -19.84 22.97
C VAL A 251 -4.33 -20.04 21.67
N SER A 252 -3.04 -20.36 21.80
CA SER A 252 -2.12 -20.55 20.69
C SER A 252 -0.93 -21.40 21.11
N LEU A 253 -0.19 -21.94 20.13
CA LEU A 253 1.03 -22.74 20.38
C LEU A 253 2.19 -21.87 20.86
N SER A 254 2.25 -20.61 20.45
CA SER A 254 3.28 -19.64 20.82
C SER A 254 2.67 -18.49 21.61
N SER A 255 3.39 -17.94 22.58
CA SER A 255 2.94 -16.74 23.31
C SER A 255 2.99 -15.47 22.45
N GLY A 256 3.70 -15.49 21.32
CA GLY A 256 3.88 -14.38 20.41
C GLY A 256 4.68 -13.20 20.96
N ARG A 257 5.20 -13.30 22.22
CA ARG A 257 5.89 -12.18 22.86
C ARG A 257 7.21 -11.83 22.17
N LYS A 258 7.98 -12.85 21.78
CA LYS A 258 9.25 -12.64 21.06
C LYS A 258 9.00 -11.99 19.70
N PHE A 259 8.03 -12.48 18.97
CA PHE A 259 7.65 -11.94 17.67
C PHE A 259 7.20 -10.46 17.76
N ARG A 260 6.30 -10.13 18.70
CA ARG A 260 5.87 -8.74 18.92
C ARG A 260 7.01 -7.82 19.35
N ARG A 261 7.93 -8.30 20.22
CA ARG A 261 9.12 -7.52 20.60
C ARG A 261 10.01 -7.26 19.40
N ALA A 262 10.22 -8.26 18.55
CA ALA A 262 11.01 -8.11 17.34
C ALA A 262 10.38 -7.11 16.37
N LEU A 263 9.07 -7.18 16.14
CA LEU A 263 8.35 -6.19 15.31
C LEU A 263 8.45 -4.78 15.90
N LYS A 264 8.27 -4.63 17.22
CA LYS A 264 8.39 -3.32 17.89
C LYS A 264 9.83 -2.79 17.85
N ALA A 265 10.83 -3.62 18.04
CA ALA A 265 12.23 -3.22 17.90
C ALA A 265 12.58 -2.84 16.46
N PHE A 266 11.92 -3.46 15.51
CA PHE A 266 12.13 -3.29 14.09
C PHE A 266 11.48 -2.03 13.52
N PHE A 267 10.18 -1.83 13.79
CA PHE A 267 9.40 -0.69 13.30
C PHE A 267 9.44 0.53 14.23
N GLY A 268 9.92 0.35 15.47
CA GLY A 268 9.95 1.41 16.47
C GLY A 268 8.56 1.97 16.78
N ASP A 269 8.50 3.27 16.94
CA ASP A 269 7.25 4.02 17.18
C ASP A 269 6.68 4.63 15.88
N THR A 270 7.07 4.08 14.71
CA THR A 270 6.56 4.54 13.42
C THR A 270 5.08 4.27 13.30
N GLU A 271 4.32 5.29 12.94
CA GLU A 271 2.90 5.18 12.59
C GLU A 271 2.74 4.97 11.07
N ILE A 272 1.68 4.27 10.66
CA ILE A 272 1.41 3.98 9.25
C ILE A 272 1.29 5.28 8.44
N GLU A 273 0.62 6.27 8.99
CA GLU A 273 0.42 7.57 8.36
C GLU A 273 1.70 8.41 8.23
N ASP A 274 2.77 8.06 8.95
CA ASP A 274 4.07 8.73 8.85
C ASP A 274 4.97 8.17 7.74
N LEU A 275 4.55 7.08 7.08
CA LEU A 275 5.34 6.41 6.06
C LEU A 275 5.48 7.24 4.77
N TRP A 276 6.62 7.12 4.09
CA TRP A 276 6.88 7.82 2.83
C TRP A 276 5.95 7.39 1.69
N LEU A 277 5.54 6.11 1.70
CA LEU A 277 4.56 5.57 0.77
C LEU A 277 3.23 5.33 1.43
N ASN A 278 2.16 5.54 0.69
CA ASN A 278 0.84 5.07 1.10
C ASN A 278 0.88 3.55 1.26
N PHE A 279 0.71 3.11 2.50
CA PHE A 279 0.75 1.72 2.91
C PHE A 279 -0.55 1.32 3.62
N PHE A 280 -0.94 0.08 3.46
CA PHE A 280 -1.86 -0.59 4.36
C PHE A 280 -1.54 -2.08 4.48
N CYS A 281 -1.94 -2.67 5.59
CA CYS A 281 -1.97 -4.13 5.73
C CYS A 281 -3.36 -4.57 6.19
N THR A 282 -3.65 -5.87 6.07
CA THR A 282 -4.96 -6.40 6.40
C THR A 282 -4.90 -7.45 7.49
N SER A 283 -5.92 -7.48 8.35
CA SER A 283 -6.21 -8.56 9.28
C SER A 283 -7.68 -9.00 9.12
N CYS A 284 -8.01 -10.15 9.67
CA CYS A 284 -9.38 -10.64 9.76
C CYS A 284 -9.90 -10.42 11.18
N ASP A 285 -11.06 -9.79 11.32
CA ASP A 285 -11.75 -9.65 12.58
C ASP A 285 -12.69 -10.86 12.79
N LEU A 286 -12.37 -11.69 13.77
CA LEU A 286 -13.20 -12.84 14.13
C LEU A 286 -14.53 -12.44 14.79
N SER A 287 -14.65 -11.22 15.32
CA SER A 287 -15.86 -10.75 15.99
C SER A 287 -16.95 -10.39 14.97
N THR A 288 -16.57 -9.85 13.80
CA THR A 288 -17.50 -9.42 12.75
C THR A 288 -17.41 -10.27 11.48
N SER A 289 -16.40 -11.14 11.37
CA SER A 289 -16.09 -11.91 10.16
C SER A 289 -15.73 -11.03 8.95
N GLU A 290 -15.18 -9.84 9.20
CA GLU A 290 -14.82 -8.87 8.18
C GLU A 290 -13.31 -8.71 8.04
N LEU A 291 -12.87 -8.22 6.89
CA LEU A 291 -11.49 -7.84 6.64
C LEU A 291 -11.26 -6.41 7.16
N VAL A 292 -10.28 -6.26 8.04
CA VAL A 292 -9.86 -4.96 8.60
C VAL A 292 -8.65 -4.45 7.84
N MET A 293 -8.77 -3.24 7.29
CA MET A 293 -7.67 -2.55 6.62
C MET A 293 -7.01 -1.55 7.57
N HIS A 294 -5.76 -1.83 7.95
CA HIS A 294 -4.96 -0.95 8.80
C HIS A 294 -4.24 0.10 7.96
N ARG A 295 -4.62 1.35 8.13
CA ARG A 295 -4.08 2.51 7.40
C ARG A 295 -3.57 3.63 8.31
N ARG A 296 -3.72 3.47 9.62
CA ARG A 296 -3.33 4.43 10.64
C ARG A 296 -2.90 3.70 11.91
N GLY A 297 -2.15 4.41 12.74
CA GLY A 297 -1.67 3.94 14.03
C GLY A 297 -0.37 3.15 13.93
N ALA A 298 0.05 2.58 15.06
CA ALA A 298 1.35 1.94 15.20
C ALA A 298 1.56 0.81 14.18
N LEU A 299 2.56 0.98 13.31
CA LEU A 299 2.89 0.03 12.23
C LEU A 299 3.16 -1.36 12.76
N TRP A 300 3.98 -1.50 13.83
CA TRP A 300 4.30 -2.80 14.44
C TRP A 300 3.05 -3.53 14.93
N SER A 301 2.06 -2.82 15.45
CA SER A 301 0.83 -3.42 15.99
C SER A 301 -0.06 -3.94 14.87
N SER A 302 -0.24 -3.15 13.83
CA SER A 302 -1.01 -3.51 12.64
C SER A 302 -0.41 -4.70 11.90
N VAL A 303 0.93 -4.69 11.73
CA VAL A 303 1.67 -5.82 11.16
C VAL A 303 1.57 -7.05 12.06
N SER A 304 1.58 -6.89 13.40
CA SER A 304 1.38 -8.00 14.33
C SER A 304 0.00 -8.65 14.16
N ALA A 305 -1.06 -7.85 13.98
CA ALA A 305 -2.41 -8.35 13.70
C ALA A 305 -2.48 -9.10 12.37
N SER A 306 -1.83 -8.55 11.34
CA SER A 306 -1.74 -9.17 10.01
C SER A 306 -0.98 -10.50 9.99
N ASN A 307 -0.16 -10.77 11.00
CA ASN A 307 0.64 -12.00 11.13
C ASN A 307 0.14 -12.94 12.24
N ALA A 308 -0.99 -12.64 12.88
CA ALA A 308 -1.55 -13.45 13.97
C ALA A 308 -2.22 -14.72 13.42
N ILE A 309 -1.41 -15.68 12.94
CA ILE A 309 -1.89 -16.95 12.35
C ILE A 309 -2.67 -17.74 13.41
N PRO A 310 -3.98 -18.02 13.19
CA PRO A 310 -4.81 -18.72 14.16
C PRO A 310 -4.20 -20.06 14.62
N GLY A 311 -4.22 -20.29 15.92
CA GLY A 311 -3.62 -21.49 16.56
C GLY A 311 -2.11 -21.47 16.71
N ILE A 312 -1.37 -20.68 15.92
CA ILE A 312 0.10 -20.56 16.01
C ILE A 312 0.49 -19.36 16.87
N LEU A 313 -0.01 -18.18 16.54
CA LEU A 313 0.17 -16.94 17.30
C LEU A 313 -1.14 -16.51 17.95
N PRO A 314 -1.10 -15.84 19.11
CA PRO A 314 -2.31 -15.35 19.74
C PRO A 314 -2.94 -14.24 18.92
N PRO A 315 -4.28 -14.16 18.89
CA PRO A 315 -4.98 -13.03 18.30
C PRO A 315 -4.57 -11.69 18.91
N VAL A 316 -4.68 -10.63 18.15
CA VAL A 316 -4.45 -9.26 18.62
C VAL A 316 -5.79 -8.63 18.99
N LEU A 317 -5.88 -8.11 20.21
CA LEU A 317 -7.07 -7.39 20.67
C LEU A 317 -6.94 -5.90 20.34
N SER A 318 -7.92 -5.34 19.68
CA SER A 318 -7.97 -3.92 19.31
C SER A 318 -9.40 -3.40 19.34
N GLY A 319 -9.68 -2.38 20.18
CA GLY A 319 -11.01 -1.76 20.25
C GLY A 319 -12.16 -2.72 20.57
N GLY A 320 -11.91 -3.80 21.32
CA GLY A 320 -12.91 -4.83 21.62
C GLY A 320 -13.04 -5.94 20.55
N HIS A 321 -12.29 -5.85 19.46
CA HIS A 321 -12.26 -6.81 18.36
C HIS A 321 -11.12 -7.81 18.49
N VAL A 322 -11.31 -9.01 17.94
CA VAL A 322 -10.34 -10.12 17.96
C VAL A 322 -9.76 -10.29 16.56
N LEU A 323 -8.54 -9.78 16.35
CA LEU A 323 -7.90 -9.74 15.05
C LEU A 323 -6.93 -10.91 14.86
N VAL A 324 -7.00 -11.53 13.69
CA VAL A 324 -6.10 -12.59 13.23
C VAL A 324 -5.54 -12.27 11.85
N ASP A 325 -4.64 -13.10 11.35
CA ASP A 325 -4.00 -12.95 10.03
C ASP A 325 -5.03 -12.73 8.92
N GLY A 326 -4.82 -11.67 8.14
CA GLY A 326 -5.71 -11.30 7.03
C GLY A 326 -5.77 -12.35 5.91
N GLY A 327 -4.75 -13.22 5.83
CA GLY A 327 -4.70 -14.35 4.90
C GLY A 327 -5.84 -15.35 5.09
N VAL A 328 -6.57 -15.31 6.19
CA VAL A 328 -7.79 -16.11 6.40
C VAL A 328 -8.88 -15.75 5.38
N LEU A 329 -9.07 -14.46 5.10
CA LEU A 329 -10.11 -13.96 4.18
C LEU A 329 -9.54 -13.56 2.81
N ASN A 330 -8.40 -12.86 2.79
CA ASN A 330 -7.78 -12.38 1.56
C ASN A 330 -6.27 -12.40 1.67
N ASN A 331 -5.65 -13.43 1.09
CA ASN A 331 -4.19 -13.58 1.12
C ASN A 331 -3.45 -12.75 0.07
N GLN A 332 -4.15 -12.05 -0.80
CA GLN A 332 -3.59 -11.24 -1.87
C GLN A 332 -4.44 -9.96 -2.04
N PRO A 333 -4.19 -8.89 -1.26
CA PRO A 333 -5.07 -7.72 -1.21
C PRO A 333 -4.91 -6.79 -2.44
N GLY A 334 -4.74 -7.36 -3.65
CA GLY A 334 -4.61 -6.64 -4.90
C GLY A 334 -5.89 -5.91 -5.31
N ASP A 335 -7.05 -6.51 -5.04
CA ASP A 335 -8.37 -5.93 -5.25
C ASP A 335 -8.56 -4.63 -4.43
N LEU A 336 -8.22 -4.68 -3.15
CA LEU A 336 -8.28 -3.52 -2.27
C LEU A 336 -7.29 -2.42 -2.69
N LEU A 337 -6.12 -2.82 -3.19
CA LEU A 337 -5.14 -1.87 -3.69
C LEU A 337 -5.62 -1.23 -5.00
N LYS A 338 -6.25 -1.99 -5.90
CA LYS A 338 -6.81 -1.49 -7.16
C LYS A 338 -7.87 -0.42 -6.97
N GLU A 339 -8.75 -0.61 -5.99
CA GLU A 339 -9.75 0.40 -5.62
C GLU A 339 -9.13 1.74 -5.15
N ARG A 340 -7.91 1.69 -4.63
CA ARG A 340 -7.25 2.85 -4.02
C ARG A 340 -6.16 3.46 -4.89
N CYS A 341 -5.48 2.66 -5.69
CA CYS A 341 -4.34 3.10 -6.48
C CYS A 341 -4.78 3.99 -7.66
N GLY A 342 -5.86 3.61 -8.32
CA GLY A 342 -6.38 4.31 -9.50
C GLY A 342 -5.59 4.04 -10.78
N GLY A 343 -4.52 3.28 -10.73
CA GLY A 343 -3.69 2.85 -11.86
C GLY A 343 -3.38 1.35 -11.78
N PRO A 344 -2.40 0.85 -12.55
CA PRO A 344 -2.11 -0.58 -12.62
C PRO A 344 -1.61 -1.14 -11.30
N VAL A 345 -1.97 -2.39 -11.01
CA VAL A 345 -1.57 -3.11 -9.81
C VAL A 345 -0.78 -4.36 -10.16
N ILE A 346 0.40 -4.47 -9.55
CA ILE A 346 1.24 -5.66 -9.56
C ILE A 346 0.90 -6.48 -8.31
N VAL A 347 0.50 -7.73 -8.48
CA VAL A 347 0.24 -8.64 -7.36
C VAL A 347 1.36 -9.68 -7.30
N SER A 348 2.03 -9.78 -6.16
CA SER A 348 3.04 -10.80 -5.90
C SER A 348 2.51 -11.88 -4.96
N SER A 349 2.34 -13.09 -5.48
CA SER A 349 1.85 -14.26 -4.76
C SER A 349 2.97 -15.20 -4.38
N VAL A 350 3.00 -15.61 -3.12
CA VAL A 350 3.92 -16.62 -2.59
C VAL A 350 3.18 -17.85 -2.06
N SER A 351 1.91 -18.00 -2.44
CA SER A 351 1.09 -19.16 -2.11
C SER A 351 1.47 -20.36 -2.97
N PRO A 352 1.54 -21.57 -2.39
CA PRO A 352 1.87 -22.78 -3.16
C PRO A 352 0.78 -23.15 -4.17
N ARG A 353 1.20 -23.64 -5.32
CA ARG A 353 0.28 -24.20 -6.33
C ARG A 353 -0.20 -25.60 -6.01
N LYS A 354 0.54 -26.36 -5.19
CA LYS A 354 0.24 -27.78 -4.97
C LYS A 354 -1.12 -27.99 -4.34
N GLU A 355 -2.00 -28.58 -5.09
CA GLU A 355 -3.19 -29.21 -4.55
C GLU A 355 -2.77 -30.36 -3.64
N VAL A 356 -3.49 -30.59 -2.56
CA VAL A 356 -3.31 -31.80 -1.77
C VAL A 356 -4.12 -32.88 -2.44
N THR A 357 -3.45 -33.64 -3.23
CA THR A 357 -4.01 -34.90 -3.73
C THR A 357 -3.56 -36.04 -2.81
N MET A 358 -4.47 -36.86 -2.40
CA MET A 358 -4.18 -38.17 -1.84
C MET A 358 -3.91 -39.13 -2.96
N ASP A 359 -3.11 -40.20 -2.69
CA ASP A 359 -2.94 -41.30 -3.60
C ASP A 359 -4.32 -41.90 -3.91
N GLU A 360 -4.68 -42.00 -5.16
CA GLU A 360 -5.99 -42.54 -5.64
C GLU A 360 -6.28 -43.97 -5.13
N ALA A 361 -5.25 -44.65 -4.68
CA ALA A 361 -5.38 -45.98 -4.05
C ALA A 361 -6.14 -45.95 -2.69
N TYR A 362 -6.37 -44.76 -2.10
CA TYR A 362 -7.08 -44.61 -0.84
C TYR A 362 -8.49 -44.11 -1.06
N THR A 363 -9.48 -44.97 -0.92
CA THR A 363 -10.92 -44.65 -0.92
C THR A 363 -11.39 -44.16 0.48
N GLU A 364 -10.63 -44.50 1.54
CA GLU A 364 -10.90 -44.12 2.91
C GLU A 364 -9.63 -43.63 3.60
N MET A 365 -9.79 -42.79 4.64
CA MET A 365 -8.65 -42.32 5.45
C MET A 365 -7.95 -43.51 6.14
N PRO A 366 -6.61 -43.67 5.92
CA PRO A 366 -5.87 -44.71 6.59
C PRO A 366 -5.92 -44.58 8.13
N SER A 367 -6.01 -45.72 8.83
CA SER A 367 -6.01 -45.65 10.31
C SER A 367 -4.74 -44.95 10.85
N PRO A 368 -4.83 -44.24 11.97
CA PRO A 368 -3.69 -43.56 12.58
C PRO A 368 -2.50 -44.50 12.84
N TRP A 369 -2.76 -45.76 13.21
CA TRP A 369 -1.76 -46.78 13.44
C TRP A 369 -1.03 -47.18 12.15
N ARG A 370 -1.73 -47.26 11.06
CA ARG A 370 -1.14 -47.54 9.73
C ARG A 370 -0.25 -46.40 9.25
N VAL A 371 -0.67 -45.15 9.47
CA VAL A 371 0.14 -43.95 9.18
C VAL A 371 1.40 -43.92 10.05
N LEU A 372 1.26 -44.18 11.34
CA LEU A 372 2.39 -44.22 12.26
C LEU A 372 3.41 -45.34 11.88
N ARG A 373 2.90 -46.53 11.58
CA ARG A 373 3.73 -47.67 11.14
C ARG A 373 4.50 -47.31 9.85
N SER A 374 3.83 -46.72 8.83
CA SER A 374 4.49 -46.32 7.58
C SER A 374 5.59 -45.25 7.77
N ARG A 375 5.53 -44.46 8.84
CA ARG A 375 6.57 -43.48 9.19
C ARG A 375 7.76 -44.08 9.95
N LEU A 376 7.52 -45.14 10.67
CA LEU A 376 8.55 -45.83 11.51
C LEU A 376 9.23 -46.96 10.75
N ASN A 377 8.61 -47.52 9.73
CA ASN A 377 9.17 -48.63 8.95
C ASN A 377 9.88 -48.09 7.69
N PRO A 378 11.22 -48.14 7.59
CA PRO A 378 11.97 -47.64 6.44
C PRO A 378 11.72 -48.46 5.13
N PHE A 379 11.12 -49.64 5.26
CA PHE A 379 10.80 -50.51 4.11
C PHE A 379 9.40 -50.33 3.54
N GLU A 380 8.53 -49.51 4.20
CA GLU A 380 7.21 -49.17 3.70
C GLU A 380 7.20 -47.77 3.09
N ARG A 381 6.43 -47.55 2.00
CA ARG A 381 6.20 -46.22 1.49
C ARG A 381 5.47 -45.37 2.54
N THR A 382 6.05 -44.23 2.91
CA THR A 382 5.44 -43.31 3.87
C THR A 382 4.10 -42.81 3.35
N ILE A 383 3.03 -43.09 4.09
CA ILE A 383 1.69 -42.60 3.78
C ILE A 383 1.65 -41.09 4.10
N GLN A 384 1.48 -40.27 3.06
CA GLN A 384 1.36 -38.82 3.21
C GLN A 384 -0.10 -38.45 3.46
N VAL A 385 -0.44 -38.18 4.72
CA VAL A 385 -1.74 -37.61 5.11
C VAL A 385 -1.51 -36.24 5.72
N PRO A 386 -2.38 -35.26 5.44
CA PRO A 386 -2.30 -33.96 6.11
C PRO A 386 -2.59 -34.12 7.60
N GLY A 387 -1.65 -33.66 8.44
CA GLY A 387 -1.86 -33.64 9.89
C GLY A 387 -2.93 -32.60 10.29
N ILE A 388 -3.42 -32.71 11.54
CA ILE A 388 -4.47 -31.83 12.08
C ILE A 388 -4.15 -30.32 11.85
N PRO A 389 -2.95 -29.80 12.19
CA PRO A 389 -2.65 -28.40 11.97
C PRO A 389 -2.69 -28.00 10.49
N ALA A 390 -2.16 -28.85 9.61
CA ALA A 390 -2.16 -28.59 8.17
C ALA A 390 -3.58 -28.58 7.59
N THR A 391 -4.44 -29.49 8.03
CA THR A 391 -5.86 -29.53 7.64
C THR A 391 -6.60 -28.29 8.13
N MET A 392 -6.40 -27.88 9.38
CA MET A 392 -7.02 -26.68 9.94
C MET A 392 -6.60 -25.41 9.19
N ILE A 393 -5.30 -25.20 8.95
CA ILE A 393 -4.77 -24.06 8.19
C ILE A 393 -5.38 -24.04 6.78
N ARG A 394 -5.44 -25.20 6.12
CA ARG A 394 -6.03 -25.28 4.78
C ARG A 394 -7.51 -25.01 4.76
N ALA A 395 -8.27 -25.53 5.73
CA ALA A 395 -9.71 -25.26 5.87
C ALA A 395 -9.97 -23.75 6.07
N MET A 396 -9.17 -23.09 6.91
CA MET A 396 -9.25 -21.64 7.11
C MET A 396 -8.93 -20.85 5.83
N MET A 397 -8.03 -21.36 4.98
CA MET A 397 -7.63 -20.68 3.74
C MET A 397 -8.53 -20.98 2.54
N VAL A 398 -9.59 -21.76 2.67
CA VAL A 398 -10.47 -22.10 1.52
C VAL A 398 -11.10 -20.85 0.90
N ALA A 399 -11.65 -19.96 1.74
CA ALA A 399 -12.24 -18.70 1.29
C ALA A 399 -11.20 -17.80 0.62
N SER A 400 -10.03 -17.67 1.25
CA SER A 400 -8.91 -16.90 0.74
C SER A 400 -8.35 -17.45 -0.58
N ASN A 401 -8.30 -18.76 -0.76
CA ASN A 401 -7.84 -19.36 -2.00
C ASN A 401 -8.80 -19.08 -3.17
N ARG A 402 -10.11 -19.05 -2.91
CA ARG A 402 -11.10 -18.63 -3.90
C ARG A 402 -10.88 -17.16 -4.29
N LYS A 403 -10.76 -16.29 -3.29
CA LYS A 403 -10.49 -14.85 -3.50
C LYS A 403 -9.18 -14.63 -4.26
N SER A 404 -8.13 -15.40 -3.96
CA SER A 404 -6.84 -15.31 -4.65
C SER A 404 -6.94 -15.63 -6.15
N ARG A 405 -7.84 -16.55 -6.56
CA ARG A 405 -8.08 -16.84 -7.99
C ARG A 405 -8.78 -15.67 -8.69
N GLU A 406 -9.72 -15.00 -8.02
CA GLU A 406 -10.36 -13.80 -8.54
C GLU A 406 -9.33 -12.67 -8.73
N VAL A 407 -8.48 -12.43 -7.73
CA VAL A 407 -7.41 -11.43 -7.80
C VAL A 407 -6.39 -11.76 -8.91
N GLU A 408 -6.04 -13.05 -9.11
CA GLU A 408 -5.13 -13.46 -10.18
C GLU A 408 -5.71 -13.14 -11.58
N MET A 409 -7.03 -13.29 -11.76
CA MET A 409 -7.70 -12.97 -13.03
C MET A 409 -7.84 -11.45 -13.26
N ASP A 410 -7.99 -10.67 -12.20
CA ASP A 410 -8.25 -9.23 -12.29
C ASP A 410 -6.97 -8.37 -12.18
N ALA A 411 -5.83 -8.97 -11.84
CA ALA A 411 -4.57 -8.26 -11.71
C ALA A 411 -4.05 -7.80 -13.07
N ASP A 412 -3.58 -6.55 -13.13
CA ASP A 412 -2.96 -6.02 -14.34
C ASP A 412 -1.61 -6.73 -14.62
N PHE A 413 -0.88 -7.03 -13.52
CA PHE A 413 0.37 -7.81 -13.53
C PHE A 413 0.38 -8.77 -12.35
N TYR A 414 0.66 -10.04 -12.62
CA TYR A 414 0.68 -11.07 -11.60
C TYR A 414 2.01 -11.82 -11.59
N LEU A 415 2.66 -11.82 -10.42
CA LEU A 415 3.94 -12.46 -10.17
C LEU A 415 3.77 -13.64 -9.22
N ARG A 416 4.33 -14.80 -9.59
CA ARG A 416 4.33 -16.01 -8.77
C ARG A 416 5.69 -16.68 -8.83
N PRO A 417 6.68 -16.23 -8.05
CA PRO A 417 8.00 -16.86 -7.99
C PRO A 417 7.93 -18.36 -7.70
N PRO A 418 8.81 -19.19 -8.30
CA PRO A 418 8.80 -20.66 -8.13
C PRO A 418 9.47 -21.06 -6.80
N ILE A 419 8.76 -20.82 -5.70
CA ILE A 419 9.24 -21.00 -4.33
C ILE A 419 8.66 -22.23 -3.63
N ASP A 420 8.02 -23.13 -4.35
CA ASP A 420 7.35 -24.32 -3.78
C ASP A 420 8.30 -25.26 -3.03
N ARG A 421 9.61 -25.23 -3.35
CA ARG A 421 10.64 -26.02 -2.68
C ARG A 421 10.93 -25.55 -1.25
N PHE A 422 10.57 -24.31 -0.88
CA PHE A 422 10.78 -23.77 0.44
C PHE A 422 9.57 -24.02 1.32
N ARG A 423 9.83 -24.30 2.58
CA ARG A 423 8.80 -24.46 3.61
C ARG A 423 8.39 -23.10 4.17
N LEU A 424 7.23 -23.06 4.83
CA LEU A 424 6.74 -21.84 5.50
C LEU A 424 7.62 -21.42 6.69
N ASP A 425 8.39 -22.36 7.25
CA ASP A 425 9.27 -22.19 8.40
C ASP A 425 10.77 -22.08 8.04
N ASP A 426 11.12 -21.98 6.77
CA ASP A 426 12.52 -21.81 6.28
C ASP A 426 13.04 -20.39 6.51
N MET A 427 12.84 -19.87 7.72
CA MET A 427 13.14 -18.48 8.08
C MET A 427 14.63 -18.10 8.01
N ALA A 428 15.54 -19.07 7.99
CA ALA A 428 16.98 -18.81 7.86
C ALA A 428 17.45 -18.57 6.42
N ARG A 429 16.58 -18.85 5.40
CA ARG A 429 16.95 -18.83 3.98
C ARG A 429 16.54 -17.53 3.29
N VAL A 430 16.63 -16.39 3.98
CA VAL A 430 16.18 -15.07 3.49
C VAL A 430 16.78 -14.73 2.13
N GLU A 431 18.12 -14.80 2.02
CA GLU A 431 18.84 -14.42 0.80
C GLU A 431 18.50 -15.33 -0.39
N GLU A 432 18.44 -16.64 -0.16
CA GLU A 432 18.15 -17.59 -1.22
C GLU A 432 16.73 -17.42 -1.75
N ILE A 433 15.76 -17.22 -0.86
CA ILE A 433 14.36 -17.03 -1.25
C ILE A 433 14.19 -15.68 -1.99
N ALA A 434 14.86 -14.63 -1.50
CA ALA A 434 14.86 -13.33 -2.15
C ALA A 434 15.48 -13.39 -3.56
N GLU A 435 16.58 -14.12 -3.73
CA GLU A 435 17.22 -14.27 -5.04
C GLU A 435 16.30 -15.00 -6.05
N VAL A 436 15.56 -16.03 -5.62
CA VAL A 436 14.56 -16.67 -6.49
C VAL A 436 13.49 -15.69 -6.93
N GLY A 437 12.99 -14.83 -5.99
CA GLY A 437 12.05 -13.77 -6.31
C GLY A 437 12.61 -12.78 -7.33
N TYR A 438 13.85 -12.38 -7.16
CA TYR A 438 14.54 -11.46 -8.07
C TYR A 438 14.69 -12.01 -9.49
N GLN A 439 15.26 -13.21 -9.63
CA GLN A 439 15.52 -13.79 -10.96
C GLN A 439 14.22 -14.04 -11.73
N TYR A 440 13.19 -14.53 -11.04
CA TYR A 440 11.87 -14.74 -11.64
C TYR A 440 11.27 -13.40 -12.12
N THR A 441 11.23 -12.40 -11.26
CA THR A 441 10.61 -11.11 -11.59
C THR A 441 11.36 -10.41 -12.71
N LYS A 442 12.69 -10.49 -12.72
CA LYS A 442 13.52 -9.96 -13.81
C LYS A 442 13.17 -10.59 -15.18
N SER A 443 12.89 -11.91 -15.19
CA SER A 443 12.46 -12.58 -16.41
C SER A 443 11.07 -12.16 -16.86
N GLU A 444 10.12 -11.99 -15.90
CA GLU A 444 8.77 -11.53 -16.20
C GLU A 444 8.75 -10.09 -16.71
N ILE A 445 9.55 -9.18 -16.11
CA ILE A 445 9.67 -7.80 -16.59
C ILE A 445 10.24 -7.75 -18.01
N ARG A 446 11.19 -8.62 -18.34
CA ARG A 446 11.71 -8.71 -19.71
C ARG A 446 10.58 -9.11 -20.66
N ARG A 447 9.79 -10.12 -20.30
CA ARG A 447 8.63 -10.55 -21.09
C ARG A 447 7.61 -9.41 -21.26
N TRP A 448 7.26 -8.69 -20.19
CA TRP A 448 6.35 -7.54 -20.27
C TRP A 448 6.88 -6.45 -21.21
N LYS A 449 8.20 -6.23 -21.20
CA LYS A 449 8.84 -5.27 -22.11
C LYS A 449 8.74 -5.71 -23.57
N GLU A 450 8.97 -6.98 -23.84
CA GLU A 450 8.83 -7.59 -25.18
C GLU A 450 7.39 -7.54 -25.69
N GLU A 451 6.41 -7.69 -24.80
CA GLU A 451 4.97 -7.59 -25.09
C GLU A 451 4.47 -6.12 -25.17
N GLY A 452 5.33 -5.11 -24.93
CA GLY A 452 4.93 -3.70 -24.88
C GLY A 452 4.01 -3.34 -23.72
N ARG A 453 3.99 -4.12 -22.65
CA ARG A 453 3.06 -4.02 -21.50
C ARG A 453 3.75 -3.57 -20.21
N LEU A 454 4.77 -2.76 -20.25
CA LEU A 454 5.44 -2.31 -19.01
C LEU A 454 4.50 -1.44 -18.15
N PRO A 455 4.40 -1.70 -16.82
CA PRO A 455 3.73 -0.79 -15.92
C PRO A 455 4.35 0.61 -15.98
N GLY A 456 3.54 1.65 -16.09
CA GLY A 456 3.99 3.05 -16.10
C GLY A 456 4.49 3.58 -17.44
N VAL A 457 4.62 2.77 -18.46
CA VAL A 457 4.76 3.25 -19.84
C VAL A 457 3.36 3.44 -20.38
N CYS A 458 2.90 4.70 -20.43
CA CYS A 458 1.67 5.05 -21.15
C CYS A 458 1.88 4.62 -22.61
N GLY A 459 1.25 3.53 -23.02
CA GLY A 459 1.12 3.23 -24.43
C GLY A 459 0.53 4.48 -25.09
N LYS A 460 1.15 4.99 -26.13
CA LYS A 460 0.50 5.98 -26.99
C LYS A 460 -0.84 5.35 -27.34
N ALA A 461 -1.92 5.93 -26.79
CA ALA A 461 -3.25 5.68 -27.32
C ALA A 461 -3.20 6.17 -28.78
N ASP A 462 -3.27 5.23 -29.72
CA ASP A 462 -3.52 5.50 -31.12
C ASP A 462 -4.91 6.13 -31.27
#